data_ebd7150c98013faeaf351c6c2c923cf7
#
_entry.id   ebd7150c98013faeaf351c6c2c923cf7
#
_cell.length_a   1.000
_cell.length_b   1.000
_cell.length_c   1.000
_cell.angle_alpha   90.00
_cell.angle_beta   90.00
_cell.angle_gamma   90.00
#
_symmetry.space_group_name_H-M   'P 1'
#
loop_
_entity.id
_entity.type
_entity.pdbx_description
1 polymer ?
#
loop_
_entity_poly.entity_id
_entity_poly.type
_entity_poly.pdbx_seq_one_letter_code
_entity_poly.pdbx_strand_id
1 'polypeptide(L)'
;MNKTYLILGGGGSFGIHTAKFLIDNASPKKVIGVGRNPLRSEPFSLGIQNEKGFEYFTRHITYEFDLLLELLDQEKPDIIINFAAQGEGAVSWRNSWRFFETNSMALSRLCEELMKRNWLERFIQIGTSEMYGSVNHPVKEDEPIKPSSPYAASKVAFDLYLVSVFKNLSFPMNVIRPSNAYCPGQLLHRVIPRTIWCGLTGNKLPLQGGGKAEKSYIHARDLARAIMLVSQEAPLGEIYNVGPKEPTSIREVVERTASALGVPFAEICEITEDRIGQDSRYWLDSSKIESQLGWSQLIEWDEGLKEMVQWGRSYTSQIKNYPTEYVMRG
;
A
#
# COMPACT_ATOMS: atom_id res chain seq x y z
N MET A 1 -19.31 15.89 -3.16
CA MET A 1 -20.44 15.01 -3.53
C MET A 1 -20.44 13.81 -2.58
N ASN A 2 -21.57 13.36 -2.15
CA ASN A 2 -21.72 12.32 -1.11
C ASN A 2 -21.56 10.91 -1.74
N LYS A 3 -20.31 10.48 -2.00
CA LYS A 3 -19.97 9.22 -2.69
C LYS A 3 -19.83 8.05 -1.72
N THR A 4 -20.15 6.85 -2.19
CA THR A 4 -19.84 5.59 -1.53
C THR A 4 -18.50 5.07 -2.04
N TYR A 5 -17.54 4.88 -1.13
CA TYR A 5 -16.23 4.30 -1.41
C TYR A 5 -16.17 2.86 -0.94
N LEU A 6 -15.61 1.98 -1.76
CA LEU A 6 -15.28 0.62 -1.35
C LEU A 6 -13.77 0.39 -1.50
N ILE A 7 -13.15 -0.10 -0.43
CA ILE A 7 -11.71 -0.33 -0.35
C ILE A 7 -11.44 -1.84 -0.29
N LEU A 8 -11.04 -2.43 -1.39
CA LEU A 8 -10.51 -3.79 -1.42
C LEU A 8 -9.15 -3.81 -0.72
N GLY A 9 -8.97 -4.70 0.25
CA GLY A 9 -7.84 -4.65 1.17
C GLY A 9 -8.02 -3.63 2.31
N GLY A 10 -9.26 -3.21 2.57
CA GLY A 10 -9.63 -2.21 3.58
C GLY A 10 -9.28 -2.57 5.03
N GLY A 11 -8.97 -3.83 5.34
CA GLY A 11 -8.44 -4.25 6.66
C GLY A 11 -6.91 -4.22 6.76
N GLY A 12 -6.20 -3.84 5.70
CA GLY A 12 -4.76 -3.57 5.72
C GLY A 12 -4.45 -2.16 6.24
N SER A 13 -3.22 -1.93 6.73
CA SER A 13 -2.85 -0.64 7.31
C SER A 13 -3.10 0.54 6.37
N PHE A 14 -2.74 0.43 5.09
CA PHE A 14 -2.96 1.52 4.12
C PHE A 14 -4.43 1.71 3.78
N GLY A 15 -5.22 0.62 3.70
CA GLY A 15 -6.66 0.69 3.50
C GLY A 15 -7.36 1.40 4.67
N ILE A 16 -6.94 1.10 5.91
CA ILE A 16 -7.45 1.74 7.13
C ILE A 16 -7.13 3.24 7.14
N HIS A 17 -5.86 3.61 6.87
CA HIS A 17 -5.48 5.02 6.79
C HIS A 17 -6.23 5.77 5.68
N THR A 18 -6.43 5.13 4.52
CA THR A 18 -7.23 5.71 3.44
C THR A 18 -8.69 5.89 3.84
N ALA A 19 -9.28 4.89 4.51
CA ALA A 19 -10.67 4.98 5.00
C ALA A 19 -10.84 6.14 5.98
N LYS A 20 -9.97 6.25 7.00
CA LYS A 20 -9.99 7.37 7.97
C LYS A 20 -9.83 8.72 7.27
N PHE A 21 -8.84 8.82 6.37
CA PHE A 21 -8.60 10.07 5.65
C PHE A 21 -9.80 10.51 4.79
N LEU A 22 -10.46 9.56 4.11
CA LEU A 22 -11.67 9.85 3.33
C LEU A 22 -12.84 10.29 4.20
N ILE A 23 -13.04 9.64 5.36
CA ILE A 23 -14.08 10.02 6.32
C ILE A 23 -13.88 11.47 6.79
N ASP A 24 -12.64 11.82 7.15
CA ASP A 24 -12.31 13.13 7.70
C ASP A 24 -12.33 14.25 6.64
N ASN A 25 -12.00 13.96 5.38
CA ASN A 25 -11.70 15.02 4.39
C ASN A 25 -12.61 15.01 3.15
N ALA A 26 -13.29 13.90 2.81
CA ALA A 26 -14.09 13.80 1.60
C ALA A 26 -15.62 13.86 1.84
N SER A 27 -16.07 13.89 3.09
CA SER A 27 -17.49 13.83 3.46
C SER A 27 -18.25 12.73 2.69
N PRO A 28 -17.79 11.45 2.75
CA PRO A 28 -18.39 10.37 1.99
C PRO A 28 -19.79 10.04 2.50
N LYS A 29 -20.64 9.47 1.64
CA LYS A 29 -21.89 8.85 2.07
C LYS A 29 -21.60 7.64 2.96
N LYS A 30 -20.63 6.82 2.56
CA LYS A 30 -20.22 5.59 3.23
C LYS A 30 -18.82 5.20 2.77
N VAL A 31 -18.03 4.60 3.66
CA VAL A 31 -16.75 3.96 3.34
C VAL A 31 -16.85 2.48 3.74
N ILE A 32 -16.61 1.59 2.79
CA ILE A 32 -16.72 0.15 2.97
C ILE A 32 -15.32 -0.46 2.85
N GLY A 33 -14.85 -1.11 3.89
CA GLY A 33 -13.65 -1.93 3.86
C GLY A 33 -13.99 -3.38 3.51
N VAL A 34 -13.26 -3.98 2.59
CA VAL A 34 -13.37 -5.41 2.25
C VAL A 34 -12.01 -6.06 2.40
N GLY A 35 -11.96 -7.22 3.03
CA GLY A 35 -10.74 -8.01 3.15
C GLY A 35 -11.01 -9.48 3.41
N ARG A 36 -10.02 -10.32 3.13
CA ARG A 36 -10.13 -11.79 3.27
C ARG A 36 -10.23 -12.31 4.71
N ASN A 37 -9.81 -11.50 5.68
CA ASN A 37 -9.85 -11.87 7.10
C ASN A 37 -10.69 -10.87 7.87
N PRO A 38 -11.20 -11.23 9.04
CA PRO A 38 -11.78 -10.26 9.98
C PRO A 38 -10.83 -9.09 10.23
N LEU A 39 -11.39 -7.92 10.51
CA LEU A 39 -10.62 -6.75 10.88
C LEU A 39 -9.73 -7.10 12.09
N ARG A 40 -8.45 -6.70 12.02
CA ARG A 40 -7.55 -6.93 13.15
C ARG A 40 -8.00 -6.10 14.36
N SER A 41 -7.68 -6.60 15.56
CA SER A 41 -7.82 -5.80 16.78
C SER A 41 -6.72 -4.72 16.85
N GLU A 42 -6.86 -3.83 17.83
CA GLU A 42 -5.76 -2.93 18.22
C GLU A 42 -4.46 -3.74 18.48
N PRO A 43 -3.31 -3.20 18.09
CA PRO A 43 -3.07 -1.83 17.61
C PRO A 43 -3.12 -1.66 16.08
N PHE A 44 -3.60 -2.65 15.34
CA PHE A 44 -3.54 -2.68 13.86
C PHE A 44 -4.80 -2.11 13.20
N SER A 45 -5.94 -2.07 13.92
CA SER A 45 -7.19 -1.49 13.42
C SER A 45 -7.25 0.03 13.54
N LEU A 46 -6.46 0.63 14.43
CA LEU A 46 -6.46 2.07 14.72
C LEU A 46 -7.86 2.63 15.03
N GLY A 47 -8.71 1.81 15.63
CA GLY A 47 -10.09 2.21 16.00
C GLY A 47 -11.04 2.41 14.83
N ILE A 48 -10.69 2.02 13.61
CA ILE A 48 -11.52 2.26 12.40
C ILE A 48 -12.95 1.69 12.54
N GLN A 49 -13.11 0.59 13.27
CA GLN A 49 -14.42 -0.03 13.50
C GLN A 49 -15.40 0.87 14.28
N ASN A 50 -14.90 1.90 14.95
CA ASN A 50 -15.70 2.85 15.72
C ASN A 50 -16.02 4.13 14.93
N GLU A 51 -15.46 4.28 13.71
CA GLU A 51 -15.69 5.46 12.90
C GLU A 51 -17.09 5.43 12.27
N LYS A 52 -17.83 6.53 12.47
CA LYS A 52 -19.15 6.68 11.88
C LYS A 52 -19.06 6.70 10.35
N GLY A 53 -19.85 5.88 9.68
CA GLY A 53 -19.86 5.77 8.23
C GLY A 53 -18.85 4.77 7.65
N PHE A 54 -18.15 4.03 8.52
CA PHE A 54 -17.33 2.89 8.12
C PHE A 54 -18.03 1.57 8.38
N GLU A 55 -18.00 0.68 7.40
CA GLU A 55 -18.41 -0.72 7.53
C GLU A 55 -17.33 -1.64 7.00
N TYR A 56 -17.22 -2.83 7.56
CA TYR A 56 -16.23 -3.81 7.13
C TYR A 56 -16.85 -5.18 6.86
N PHE A 57 -16.50 -5.75 5.70
CA PHE A 57 -16.96 -7.07 5.28
C PHE A 57 -15.78 -8.02 5.03
N THR A 58 -15.89 -9.23 5.57
CA THR A 58 -14.93 -10.30 5.27
C THR A 58 -15.36 -11.00 3.99
N ARG A 59 -14.60 -10.78 2.91
CA ARG A 59 -14.79 -11.42 1.60
C ARG A 59 -13.44 -11.67 0.94
N HIS A 60 -13.23 -12.89 0.51
CA HIS A 60 -12.01 -13.25 -0.24
C HIS A 60 -12.24 -13.01 -1.73
N ILE A 61 -11.39 -12.17 -2.35
CA ILE A 61 -11.54 -11.77 -3.76
C ILE A 61 -11.45 -12.93 -4.76
N THR A 62 -10.79 -14.03 -4.39
CA THR A 62 -10.63 -15.22 -5.23
C THR A 62 -11.65 -16.30 -4.86
N TYR A 63 -11.76 -16.66 -3.58
CA TYR A 63 -12.48 -17.87 -3.14
C TYR A 63 -13.93 -17.59 -2.70
N GLU A 64 -14.27 -16.34 -2.40
CA GLU A 64 -15.62 -15.91 -2.07
C GLU A 64 -16.11 -14.86 -3.08
N PHE A 65 -15.76 -15.08 -4.34
CA PHE A 65 -15.98 -14.13 -5.42
C PHE A 65 -17.46 -13.78 -5.60
N ASP A 66 -18.35 -14.76 -5.58
CA ASP A 66 -19.79 -14.54 -5.76
C ASP A 66 -20.39 -13.72 -4.60
N LEU A 67 -19.95 -13.99 -3.36
CA LEU A 67 -20.33 -13.18 -2.19
C LEU A 67 -19.78 -11.74 -2.26
N LEU A 68 -18.64 -11.55 -2.90
CA LEU A 68 -18.12 -10.20 -3.19
C LEU A 68 -19.01 -9.49 -4.22
N LEU A 69 -19.44 -10.17 -5.27
CA LEU A 69 -20.34 -9.59 -6.27
C LEU A 69 -21.71 -9.22 -5.66
N GLU A 70 -22.29 -10.09 -4.83
CA GLU A 70 -23.52 -9.79 -4.09
C GLU A 70 -23.38 -8.50 -3.25
N LEU A 71 -22.27 -8.35 -2.52
CA LEU A 71 -22.00 -7.14 -1.77
C LEU A 71 -21.89 -5.91 -2.67
N LEU A 72 -21.18 -6.02 -3.80
CA LEU A 72 -21.03 -4.93 -4.75
C LEU A 72 -22.37 -4.52 -5.38
N ASP A 73 -23.23 -5.46 -5.69
CA ASP A 73 -24.57 -5.20 -6.25
C ASP A 73 -25.54 -4.61 -5.22
N GLN A 74 -25.37 -4.96 -3.95
CA GLN A 74 -26.13 -4.38 -2.84
C GLN A 74 -25.69 -2.93 -2.55
N GLU A 75 -24.39 -2.69 -2.42
CA GLU A 75 -23.83 -1.42 -1.98
C GLU A 75 -23.63 -0.40 -3.11
N LYS A 76 -23.43 -0.86 -4.34
CA LYS A 76 -23.24 -0.06 -5.56
C LYS A 76 -22.25 1.09 -5.34
N PRO A 77 -20.99 0.80 -4.94
CA PRO A 77 -20.06 1.85 -4.63
C PRO A 77 -19.72 2.69 -5.87
N ASP A 78 -19.77 4.00 -5.75
CA ASP A 78 -19.37 4.93 -6.82
C ASP A 78 -17.88 4.77 -7.17
N ILE A 79 -17.05 4.52 -6.15
CA ILE A 79 -15.59 4.46 -6.29
C ILE A 79 -15.07 3.20 -5.61
N ILE A 80 -14.28 2.41 -6.34
CA ILE A 80 -13.56 1.25 -5.80
C ILE A 80 -12.06 1.57 -5.76
N ILE A 81 -11.43 1.40 -4.59
CA ILE A 81 -9.99 1.56 -4.38
C ILE A 81 -9.40 0.19 -4.08
N ASN A 82 -8.45 -0.27 -4.90
CA ASN A 82 -7.90 -1.61 -4.75
C ASN A 82 -6.49 -1.61 -4.13
N PHE A 83 -6.42 -1.96 -2.83
CA PHE A 83 -5.20 -2.36 -2.13
C PHE A 83 -5.05 -3.88 -2.00
N ALA A 84 -6.08 -4.66 -2.39
CA ALA A 84 -6.02 -6.11 -2.26
C ALA A 84 -4.91 -6.68 -3.13
N ALA A 85 -3.94 -7.31 -2.49
CA ALA A 85 -2.81 -7.96 -3.13
C ALA A 85 -2.17 -9.00 -2.22
N GLN A 86 -1.53 -10.01 -2.79
CA GLN A 86 -0.41 -10.68 -2.15
C GLN A 86 0.78 -9.73 -2.26
N GLY A 87 1.29 -9.25 -1.12
CA GLY A 87 2.39 -8.30 -1.05
C GLY A 87 3.62 -8.95 -0.41
N GLU A 88 4.79 -8.59 -0.72
CA GLU A 88 6.10 -9.01 -0.23
C GLU A 88 6.94 -9.68 -1.33
N GLY A 89 7.72 -8.84 -2.03
CA GLY A 89 8.57 -9.28 -3.13
C GLY A 89 9.53 -10.41 -2.77
N ALA A 90 10.11 -10.38 -1.56
CA ALA A 90 11.09 -11.38 -1.12
C ALA A 90 10.54 -12.82 -1.07
N VAL A 91 9.28 -12.99 -0.71
CA VAL A 91 8.63 -14.31 -0.64
C VAL A 91 7.92 -14.71 -1.93
N SER A 92 7.80 -13.80 -2.89
CA SER A 92 7.09 -14.05 -4.15
C SER A 92 7.77 -15.10 -5.04
N TRP A 93 9.05 -15.41 -4.79
CA TRP A 93 9.78 -16.50 -5.43
C TRP A 93 9.26 -17.89 -5.02
N ARG A 94 8.59 -17.97 -3.86
CA ARG A 94 7.92 -19.19 -3.40
C ARG A 94 6.44 -19.07 -3.70
N ASN A 95 5.85 -20.05 -4.42
CA ASN A 95 4.45 -20.04 -4.80
C ASN A 95 4.06 -18.80 -5.63
N SER A 96 4.88 -18.40 -6.59
CA SER A 96 4.68 -17.21 -7.43
C SER A 96 3.30 -17.14 -8.08
N TRP A 97 2.70 -18.30 -8.45
CA TRP A 97 1.37 -18.40 -9.03
C TRP A 97 0.27 -17.77 -8.16
N ARG A 98 0.40 -17.81 -6.81
CA ARG A 98 -0.56 -17.15 -5.89
C ARG A 98 -0.56 -15.64 -6.01
N PHE A 99 0.59 -15.07 -6.37
CA PHE A 99 0.69 -13.63 -6.64
C PHE A 99 -0.07 -13.27 -7.91
N PHE A 100 0.06 -14.07 -8.98
CA PHE A 100 -0.70 -13.86 -10.21
C PHE A 100 -2.20 -14.14 -10.00
N GLU A 101 -2.55 -15.19 -9.26
CA GLU A 101 -3.94 -15.51 -8.93
C GLU A 101 -4.66 -14.31 -8.29
N THR A 102 -4.06 -13.74 -7.22
CA THR A 102 -4.66 -12.62 -6.48
C THR A 102 -4.49 -11.29 -7.21
N ASN A 103 -3.25 -10.96 -7.65
CA ASN A 103 -2.91 -9.61 -8.10
C ASN A 103 -3.30 -9.35 -9.55
N SER A 104 -3.59 -10.39 -10.33
CA SER A 104 -3.95 -10.28 -11.74
C SER A 104 -5.27 -10.98 -12.05
N MET A 105 -5.36 -12.30 -11.91
CA MET A 105 -6.50 -13.08 -12.39
C MET A 105 -7.81 -12.73 -11.68
N ALA A 106 -7.81 -12.72 -10.34
CA ALA A 106 -9.01 -12.38 -9.59
C ALA A 106 -9.48 -10.94 -9.87
N LEU A 107 -8.54 -10.00 -10.02
CA LEU A 107 -8.86 -8.60 -10.33
C LEU A 107 -9.35 -8.41 -11.76
N SER A 108 -8.79 -9.14 -12.75
CA SER A 108 -9.29 -9.11 -14.13
C SER A 108 -10.73 -9.64 -14.21
N ARG A 109 -10.99 -10.77 -13.54
CA ARG A 109 -12.35 -11.33 -13.41
C ARG A 109 -13.30 -10.32 -12.75
N LEU A 110 -12.86 -9.61 -11.72
CA LEU A 110 -13.68 -8.58 -11.09
C LEU A 110 -13.99 -7.43 -12.05
N CYS A 111 -13.02 -6.94 -12.82
CA CYS A 111 -13.26 -5.89 -13.81
C CYS A 111 -14.24 -6.32 -14.90
N GLU A 112 -14.17 -7.57 -15.40
CA GLU A 112 -15.12 -8.12 -16.34
C GLU A 112 -16.57 -8.08 -15.80
N GLU A 113 -16.75 -8.41 -14.51
CA GLU A 113 -18.05 -8.32 -13.86
C GLU A 113 -18.48 -6.86 -13.64
N LEU A 114 -17.55 -5.96 -13.27
CA LEU A 114 -17.85 -4.55 -13.09
C LEU A 114 -18.26 -3.86 -14.40
N MET A 115 -17.69 -4.26 -15.54
CA MET A 115 -18.10 -3.74 -16.87
C MET A 115 -19.56 -4.04 -17.25
N LYS A 116 -20.18 -5.04 -16.63
CA LYS A 116 -21.61 -5.34 -16.84
C LYS A 116 -22.54 -4.42 -16.01
N ARG A 117 -21.98 -3.53 -15.19
CA ARG A 117 -22.68 -2.65 -14.25
C ARG A 117 -22.52 -1.19 -14.63
N ASN A 118 -23.49 -0.36 -14.29
CA ASN A 118 -23.54 1.05 -14.69
C ASN A 118 -23.40 2.04 -13.54
N TRP A 119 -23.16 1.57 -12.31
CA TRP A 119 -23.06 2.42 -11.13
C TRP A 119 -21.60 2.82 -10.78
N LEU A 120 -20.60 2.11 -11.32
CA LEU A 120 -19.19 2.39 -11.04
C LEU A 120 -18.72 3.64 -11.82
N GLU A 121 -18.31 4.66 -11.09
CA GLU A 121 -17.76 5.87 -11.69
C GLU A 121 -16.23 5.79 -11.83
N ARG A 122 -15.56 5.05 -10.91
CA ARG A 122 -14.09 5.00 -10.90
C ARG A 122 -13.55 3.76 -10.18
N PHE A 123 -12.58 3.13 -10.79
CA PHE A 123 -11.75 2.07 -10.20
C PHE A 123 -10.32 2.59 -10.05
N ILE A 124 -9.80 2.68 -8.83
CA ILE A 124 -8.44 3.14 -8.55
C ILE A 124 -7.59 1.94 -8.14
N GLN A 125 -6.65 1.59 -9.00
CA GLN A 125 -5.67 0.55 -8.72
C GLN A 125 -4.46 1.14 -7.99
N ILE A 126 -4.08 0.51 -6.87
CA ILE A 126 -2.80 0.80 -6.22
C ILE A 126 -1.76 -0.16 -6.79
N GLY A 127 -0.90 0.37 -7.64
CA GLY A 127 0.24 -0.31 -8.27
C GLY A 127 1.45 -0.47 -7.34
N THR A 128 2.65 -0.35 -7.90
CA THR A 128 3.92 -0.44 -7.15
C THR A 128 5.06 0.25 -7.91
N SER A 129 5.98 0.90 -7.19
CA SER A 129 7.23 1.42 -7.77
C SER A 129 8.18 0.29 -8.25
N GLU A 130 8.02 -0.91 -7.70
CA GLU A 130 8.87 -2.07 -8.04
C GLU A 130 8.72 -2.51 -9.51
N MET A 131 7.71 -2.00 -10.21
CA MET A 131 7.51 -2.30 -11.63
C MET A 131 8.59 -1.75 -12.55
N TYR A 132 9.30 -0.71 -12.12
CA TYR A 132 10.37 -0.09 -12.91
C TYR A 132 11.73 -0.79 -12.72
N GLY A 133 11.84 -1.68 -11.71
CA GLY A 133 13.11 -2.30 -11.31
C GLY A 133 14.08 -1.29 -10.72
N SER A 134 15.38 -1.61 -10.76
CA SER A 134 16.44 -0.71 -10.28
C SER A 134 16.63 0.46 -11.23
N VAL A 135 16.62 1.68 -10.70
CA VAL A 135 16.75 2.92 -11.47
C VAL A 135 17.85 3.82 -10.91
N ASN A 136 18.42 4.70 -11.76
CA ASN A 136 19.48 5.65 -11.39
C ASN A 136 19.05 7.12 -11.49
N HIS A 137 17.79 7.37 -11.87
CA HIS A 137 17.16 8.68 -11.96
C HIS A 137 15.69 8.58 -11.54
N PRO A 138 15.01 9.70 -11.22
CA PRO A 138 13.58 9.69 -10.95
C PRO A 138 12.81 9.29 -12.21
N VAL A 139 11.96 8.26 -12.11
CA VAL A 139 11.23 7.69 -13.26
C VAL A 139 9.82 8.24 -13.36
N LYS A 140 9.42 8.58 -14.58
CA LYS A 140 8.05 9.00 -14.93
C LYS A 140 7.17 7.79 -15.25
N GLU A 141 5.88 8.05 -15.43
CA GLU A 141 4.87 7.02 -15.64
C GLU A 141 4.99 6.27 -16.97
N ASP A 142 5.65 6.87 -17.97
CA ASP A 142 5.90 6.32 -19.30
C ASP A 142 7.26 5.59 -19.44
N GLU A 143 8.06 5.55 -18.39
CA GLU A 143 9.33 4.81 -18.37
C GLU A 143 9.14 3.31 -18.58
N PRO A 144 10.14 2.63 -19.19
CA PRO A 144 10.07 1.19 -19.43
C PRO A 144 9.87 0.37 -18.16
N ILE A 145 8.91 -0.56 -18.22
CA ILE A 145 8.57 -1.48 -17.13
C ILE A 145 9.58 -2.65 -17.14
N LYS A 146 10.27 -2.87 -16.01
CA LYS A 146 11.31 -3.90 -15.83
C LYS A 146 11.20 -4.59 -14.46
N PRO A 147 10.09 -5.32 -14.17
CA PRO A 147 9.88 -5.92 -12.87
C PRO A 147 10.95 -6.97 -12.55
N SER A 148 11.51 -6.90 -11.35
CA SER A 148 12.60 -7.76 -10.89
C SER A 148 12.12 -8.91 -9.99
N SER A 149 10.83 -9.00 -9.70
CA SER A 149 10.26 -10.05 -8.84
C SER A 149 8.92 -10.56 -9.38
N PRO A 150 8.52 -11.80 -9.04
CA PRO A 150 7.18 -12.31 -9.39
C PRO A 150 6.04 -11.45 -8.83
N TYR A 151 6.23 -10.85 -7.65
CA TYR A 151 5.29 -9.85 -7.10
C TYR A 151 5.12 -8.67 -8.03
N ALA A 152 6.22 -8.00 -8.40
CA ALA A 152 6.18 -6.84 -9.29
C ALA A 152 5.57 -7.22 -10.65
N ALA A 153 5.98 -8.36 -11.23
CA ALA A 153 5.42 -8.86 -12.48
C ALA A 153 3.90 -9.08 -12.41
N SER A 154 3.40 -9.65 -11.31
CA SER A 154 1.97 -9.88 -11.12
C SER A 154 1.17 -8.57 -10.99
N LYS A 155 1.75 -7.54 -10.36
CA LYS A 155 1.13 -6.20 -10.28
C LYS A 155 1.09 -5.51 -11.64
N VAL A 156 2.20 -5.60 -12.38
CA VAL A 156 2.31 -5.06 -13.75
C VAL A 156 1.29 -5.68 -14.69
N ALA A 157 1.09 -7.00 -14.62
CA ALA A 157 0.12 -7.69 -15.48
C ALA A 157 -1.29 -7.09 -15.36
N PHE A 158 -1.72 -6.76 -14.15
CA PHE A 158 -3.02 -6.12 -13.93
C PHE A 158 -3.04 -4.64 -14.33
N ASP A 159 -1.98 -3.88 -14.07
CA ASP A 159 -1.88 -2.48 -14.52
C ASP A 159 -2.01 -2.39 -16.06
N LEU A 160 -1.33 -3.28 -16.80
CA LEU A 160 -1.41 -3.34 -18.26
C LEU A 160 -2.79 -3.80 -18.76
N TYR A 161 -3.42 -4.75 -18.07
CA TYR A 161 -4.80 -5.15 -18.34
C TYR A 161 -5.75 -3.95 -18.22
N LEU A 162 -5.65 -3.17 -17.13
CA LEU A 162 -6.49 -1.98 -16.93
C LEU A 162 -6.31 -0.94 -18.04
N VAL A 163 -5.08 -0.68 -18.47
CA VAL A 163 -4.81 0.22 -19.60
C VAL A 163 -5.48 -0.29 -20.88
N SER A 164 -5.44 -1.61 -21.12
CA SER A 164 -6.07 -2.23 -22.28
C SER A 164 -7.61 -2.09 -22.26
N VAL A 165 -8.25 -2.40 -21.13
CA VAL A 165 -9.73 -2.32 -21.04
C VAL A 165 -10.22 -0.87 -21.00
N PHE A 166 -9.44 0.07 -20.48
CA PHE A 166 -9.74 1.50 -20.60
C PHE A 166 -9.76 1.94 -22.08
N LYS A 167 -8.67 1.66 -22.80
CA LYS A 167 -8.53 2.08 -24.21
C LYS A 167 -9.59 1.51 -25.15
N ASN A 168 -9.99 0.26 -24.93
CA ASN A 168 -10.87 -0.45 -25.87
C ASN A 168 -12.33 -0.57 -25.40
N LEU A 169 -12.57 -0.53 -24.08
CA LEU A 169 -13.90 -0.78 -23.50
C LEU A 169 -14.35 0.38 -22.57
N SER A 170 -13.55 1.44 -22.47
CA SER A 170 -13.86 2.61 -21.63
C SER A 170 -14.09 2.28 -20.15
N PHE A 171 -13.43 1.23 -19.61
CA PHE A 171 -13.51 0.90 -18.19
C PHE A 171 -12.99 2.06 -17.34
N PRO A 172 -13.74 2.59 -16.36
CA PRO A 172 -13.43 3.84 -15.68
C PRO A 172 -12.31 3.65 -14.65
N MET A 173 -11.05 3.66 -15.06
CA MET A 173 -9.92 3.37 -14.19
C MET A 173 -8.94 4.54 -14.04
N ASN A 174 -8.20 4.52 -12.91
CA ASN A 174 -6.93 5.19 -12.70
C ASN A 174 -5.95 4.25 -12.01
N VAL A 175 -4.66 4.52 -12.15
CA VAL A 175 -3.61 3.79 -11.44
C VAL A 175 -2.77 4.77 -10.63
N ILE A 176 -2.52 4.44 -9.37
CA ILE A 176 -1.54 5.14 -8.53
C ILE A 176 -0.40 4.16 -8.27
N ARG A 177 0.82 4.54 -8.60
CA ARG A 177 2.05 3.79 -8.35
C ARG A 177 2.81 4.44 -7.19
N PRO A 178 2.56 4.00 -5.95
CA PRO A 178 3.21 4.63 -4.80
C PRO A 178 4.63 4.12 -4.61
N SER A 179 5.46 4.94 -3.99
CA SER A 179 6.67 4.51 -3.32
C SER A 179 6.34 3.66 -2.09
N ASN A 180 7.35 3.22 -1.34
CA ASN A 180 7.13 2.43 -0.13
C ASN A 180 6.34 3.24 0.91
N ALA A 181 5.11 2.84 1.20
CA ALA A 181 4.31 3.52 2.19
C ALA A 181 4.61 3.01 3.62
N TYR A 182 4.50 3.91 4.61
CA TYR A 182 4.63 3.58 6.02
C TYR A 182 3.57 4.31 6.86
N CYS A 183 3.19 3.72 7.99
CA CYS A 183 2.19 4.30 8.90
C CYS A 183 2.09 3.52 10.22
N PRO A 184 1.55 4.12 11.30
CA PRO A 184 1.08 3.40 12.47
C PRO A 184 0.14 2.24 12.08
N GLY A 185 0.16 1.14 12.84
CA GLY A 185 -0.64 -0.05 12.54
C GLY A 185 -0.09 -0.94 11.41
N GLN A 186 1.07 -0.62 10.85
CA GLN A 186 1.73 -1.48 9.87
C GLN A 186 2.34 -2.72 10.53
N LEU A 187 2.29 -3.87 9.81
CA LEU A 187 2.78 -5.16 10.34
C LEU A 187 4.30 -5.16 10.55
N LEU A 188 4.74 -5.91 11.55
CA LEU A 188 6.11 -5.88 12.07
C LEU A 188 7.18 -6.49 11.14
N HIS A 189 6.80 -7.14 10.03
CA HIS A 189 7.79 -7.59 9.04
C HIS A 189 8.35 -6.45 8.19
N ARG A 190 7.75 -5.25 8.22
CA ARG A 190 8.23 -4.06 7.50
C ARG A 190 9.33 -3.36 8.29
N VAL A 191 10.30 -2.76 7.59
CA VAL A 191 11.54 -2.24 8.17
C VAL A 191 11.32 -1.28 9.34
N ILE A 192 10.47 -0.26 9.18
CA ILE A 192 10.24 0.75 10.24
C ILE A 192 9.59 0.14 11.48
N PRO A 193 8.41 -0.52 11.40
CA PRO A 193 7.81 -1.12 12.60
C PRO A 193 8.67 -2.25 13.19
N ARG A 194 9.45 -2.99 12.39
CA ARG A 194 10.38 -3.99 12.90
C ARG A 194 11.56 -3.36 13.67
N THR A 195 12.10 -2.24 13.17
CA THR A 195 13.13 -1.49 13.88
C THR A 195 12.62 -0.99 15.23
N ILE A 196 11.39 -0.44 15.26
CA ILE A 196 10.73 -0.01 16.50
C ILE A 196 10.54 -1.20 17.46
N TRP A 197 10.04 -2.32 16.97
CA TRP A 197 9.87 -3.53 17.77
C TRP A 197 11.19 -4.01 18.34
N CYS A 198 12.26 -4.06 17.53
CA CYS A 198 13.60 -4.45 17.99
C CYS A 198 14.11 -3.53 19.11
N GLY A 199 14.02 -2.21 18.93
CA GLY A 199 14.47 -1.25 19.93
C GLY A 199 13.66 -1.28 21.23
N LEU A 200 12.35 -1.61 21.18
CA LEU A 200 11.50 -1.73 22.36
C LEU A 200 11.65 -3.07 23.10
N THR A 201 12.14 -4.12 22.44
CA THR A 201 12.21 -5.47 23.00
C THR A 201 13.64 -5.98 23.22
N GLY A 202 14.67 -5.20 22.83
CA GLY A 202 16.09 -5.60 22.92
C GLY A 202 16.48 -6.66 21.88
N ASN A 203 15.67 -6.90 20.85
CA ASN A 203 15.99 -7.81 19.77
C ASN A 203 16.85 -7.13 18.70
N LYS A 204 17.53 -7.93 17.86
CA LYS A 204 18.32 -7.44 16.74
C LYS A 204 17.53 -7.46 15.43
N LEU A 205 17.70 -6.39 14.64
CA LEU A 205 17.23 -6.31 13.26
C LEU A 205 18.32 -6.83 12.32
N PRO A 206 18.11 -7.92 11.56
CA PRO A 206 19.05 -8.34 10.53
C PRO A 206 19.02 -7.34 9.36
N LEU A 207 20.07 -6.51 9.25
CA LEU A 207 20.22 -5.51 8.20
C LEU A 207 20.94 -6.12 7.00
N GLN A 208 20.18 -6.62 6.05
CA GLN A 208 20.68 -7.30 4.85
C GLN A 208 21.55 -6.39 3.99
N GLY A 209 22.72 -6.85 3.56
CA GLY A 209 23.67 -6.10 2.73
C GLY A 209 24.13 -4.78 3.36
N GLY A 210 23.99 -4.64 4.71
CA GLY A 210 24.26 -3.39 5.40
C GLY A 210 23.28 -2.25 5.08
N GLY A 211 22.13 -2.57 4.48
CA GLY A 211 21.07 -1.61 4.18
C GLY A 211 21.39 -0.61 3.06
N LYS A 212 22.23 -0.99 2.10
CA LYS A 212 22.68 -0.10 1.00
C LYS A 212 21.59 0.25 -0.01
N ALA A 213 20.59 -0.64 -0.18
CA ALA A 213 19.48 -0.40 -1.12
C ALA A 213 18.73 0.88 -0.74
N GLU A 214 18.40 1.69 -1.75
CA GLU A 214 17.71 2.96 -1.59
C GLU A 214 16.25 2.84 -2.02
N LYS A 215 15.37 3.40 -1.21
CA LYS A 215 13.93 3.40 -1.47
C LYS A 215 13.32 4.73 -1.06
N SER A 216 12.31 5.16 -1.79
CA SER A 216 11.52 6.31 -1.38
C SER A 216 10.41 5.86 -0.41
N TYR A 217 10.17 6.63 0.65
CA TYR A 217 9.16 6.33 1.66
C TYR A 217 8.14 7.45 1.78
N ILE A 218 6.87 7.11 1.67
CA ILE A 218 5.75 8.04 1.78
C ILE A 218 4.89 7.70 3.00
N HIS A 219 4.44 8.70 3.75
CA HIS A 219 3.48 8.44 4.82
C HIS A 219 2.10 8.09 4.25
N ALA A 220 1.38 7.13 4.86
CA ALA A 220 0.11 6.65 4.34
C ALA A 220 -0.97 7.75 4.23
N ARG A 221 -0.90 8.83 5.02
CA ARG A 221 -1.81 9.98 4.89
C ARG A 221 -1.56 10.78 3.60
N ASP A 222 -0.30 10.93 3.17
CA ASP A 222 0.03 11.57 1.89
C ASP A 222 -0.41 10.72 0.70
N LEU A 223 -0.28 9.38 0.82
CA LEU A 223 -0.84 8.45 -0.16
C LEU A 223 -2.38 8.52 -0.18
N ALA A 224 -3.04 8.56 0.97
CA ALA A 224 -4.49 8.69 1.06
C ALA A 224 -4.98 10.01 0.45
N ARG A 225 -4.23 11.11 0.63
CA ARG A 225 -4.51 12.38 -0.03
C ARG A 225 -4.39 12.31 -1.54
N ALA A 226 -3.36 11.64 -2.07
CA ALA A 226 -3.24 11.37 -3.50
C ALA A 226 -4.43 10.57 -4.04
N ILE A 227 -4.85 9.52 -3.32
CA ILE A 227 -6.02 8.71 -3.68
C ILE A 227 -7.30 9.56 -3.69
N MET A 228 -7.50 10.41 -2.69
CA MET A 228 -8.66 11.31 -2.63
C MET A 228 -8.67 12.27 -3.83
N LEU A 229 -7.56 12.95 -4.13
CA LEU A 229 -7.45 13.85 -5.29
C LEU A 229 -7.72 13.12 -6.60
N VAL A 230 -7.10 11.94 -6.80
CA VAL A 230 -7.36 11.13 -7.99
C VAL A 230 -8.83 10.71 -8.06
N SER A 231 -9.45 10.37 -6.93
CA SER A 231 -10.86 9.97 -6.91
C SER A 231 -11.83 11.08 -7.30
N GLN A 232 -11.47 12.33 -7.05
CA GLN A 232 -12.34 13.49 -7.23
C GLN A 232 -12.06 14.29 -8.51
N GLU A 233 -10.79 14.39 -8.92
CA GLU A 233 -10.36 15.40 -9.90
C GLU A 233 -9.63 14.82 -11.12
N ALA A 234 -9.03 13.62 -11.02
CA ALA A 234 -8.23 13.09 -12.12
C ALA A 234 -9.07 12.73 -13.35
N PRO A 235 -8.61 12.98 -14.57
CA PRO A 235 -9.17 12.36 -15.76
C PRO A 235 -9.11 10.83 -15.66
N LEU A 236 -10.12 10.13 -16.19
CA LEU A 236 -10.08 8.68 -16.29
C LEU A 236 -8.96 8.22 -17.23
N GLY A 237 -8.39 7.07 -16.94
CA GLY A 237 -7.29 6.47 -17.72
C GLY A 237 -5.90 6.94 -17.31
N GLU A 238 -5.79 7.95 -16.45
CA GLU A 238 -4.50 8.48 -16.02
C GLU A 238 -3.81 7.58 -14.99
N ILE A 239 -2.47 7.56 -15.09
CA ILE A 239 -1.56 6.87 -14.18
C ILE A 239 -0.71 7.92 -13.49
N TYR A 240 -0.50 7.76 -12.17
CA TYR A 240 0.28 8.69 -11.36
C TYR A 240 1.32 7.96 -10.51
N ASN A 241 2.56 8.37 -10.61
CA ASN A 241 3.59 8.04 -9.63
C ASN A 241 3.42 8.93 -8.40
N VAL A 242 3.56 8.34 -7.20
CA VAL A 242 3.37 9.06 -5.94
C VAL A 242 4.46 8.68 -4.95
N GLY A 243 5.32 9.63 -4.63
CA GLY A 243 6.43 9.43 -3.69
C GLY A 243 7.16 10.73 -3.37
N PRO A 244 8.07 10.71 -2.40
CA PRO A 244 8.95 11.83 -2.09
C PRO A 244 9.96 12.06 -3.21
N LYS A 245 10.54 13.26 -3.23
CA LYS A 245 11.52 13.68 -4.25
C LYS A 245 12.79 12.85 -4.24
N GLU A 246 13.26 12.42 -3.07
CA GLU A 246 14.53 11.73 -2.93
C GLU A 246 14.36 10.34 -2.29
N PRO A 247 15.12 9.35 -2.76
CA PRO A 247 15.19 8.05 -2.10
C PRO A 247 16.11 8.12 -0.87
N THR A 248 15.92 7.17 0.03
CA THR A 248 16.68 7.05 1.28
C THR A 248 17.17 5.61 1.41
N SER A 249 18.42 5.41 1.84
CA SER A 249 18.94 4.06 2.08
C SER A 249 18.20 3.37 3.23
N ILE A 250 18.04 2.04 3.15
CA ILE A 250 17.45 1.26 4.25
C ILE A 250 18.22 1.46 5.55
N ARG A 251 19.54 1.63 5.47
CA ARG A 251 20.38 1.95 6.62
C ARG A 251 19.96 3.26 7.28
N GLU A 252 19.83 4.32 6.50
CA GLU A 252 19.39 5.62 7.00
C GLU A 252 17.98 5.58 7.60
N VAL A 253 17.05 4.83 6.99
CA VAL A 253 15.71 4.59 7.56
C VAL A 253 15.81 3.99 8.96
N VAL A 254 16.68 3.00 9.14
CA VAL A 254 16.87 2.34 10.44
C VAL A 254 17.58 3.26 11.44
N GLU A 255 18.62 4.00 11.02
CA GLU A 255 19.34 4.97 11.85
C GLU A 255 18.41 6.08 12.36
N ARG A 256 17.58 6.67 11.47
CA ARG A 256 16.60 7.69 11.87
C ARG A 256 15.51 7.12 12.78
N THR A 257 15.04 5.90 12.53
CA THR A 257 14.05 5.25 13.39
C THR A 257 14.64 4.96 14.78
N ALA A 258 15.89 4.48 14.85
CA ALA A 258 16.62 4.24 16.09
C ALA A 258 16.82 5.55 16.88
N SER A 259 17.22 6.61 16.19
CA SER A 259 17.36 7.96 16.78
C SER A 259 16.04 8.47 17.35
N ALA A 260 14.92 8.32 16.63
CA ALA A 260 13.60 8.71 17.11
C ALA A 260 13.14 7.89 18.35
N LEU A 261 13.62 6.63 18.45
CA LEU A 261 13.43 5.79 19.65
C LEU A 261 14.36 6.18 20.81
N GLY A 262 15.44 6.94 20.57
CA GLY A 262 16.48 7.19 21.55
C GLY A 262 17.33 5.97 21.89
N VAL A 263 17.50 5.03 20.95
CA VAL A 263 18.28 3.81 21.09
C VAL A 263 19.43 3.83 20.08
N PRO A 264 20.69 3.54 20.48
CA PRO A 264 21.81 3.50 19.55
C PRO A 264 21.60 2.48 18.42
N PHE A 265 21.94 2.85 17.18
CA PHE A 265 21.84 1.97 16.02
C PHE A 265 22.52 0.60 16.23
N ALA A 266 23.74 0.60 16.83
CA ALA A 266 24.49 -0.62 17.11
C ALA A 266 23.79 -1.60 18.09
N GLU A 267 22.88 -1.08 18.92
CA GLU A 267 22.09 -1.90 19.82
C GLU A 267 20.89 -2.55 19.12
N ILE A 268 20.41 -1.95 18.01
CA ILE A 268 19.25 -2.44 17.26
C ILE A 268 19.66 -3.37 16.11
N CYS A 269 20.79 -3.11 15.43
CA CYS A 269 21.14 -3.75 14.17
C CYS A 269 22.23 -4.81 14.28
N GLU A 270 22.08 -5.85 13.44
CA GLU A 270 23.10 -6.81 13.07
C GLU A 270 23.21 -6.85 11.55
N ILE A 271 24.42 -6.64 10.99
CA ILE A 271 24.62 -6.68 9.53
C ILE A 271 24.67 -8.13 9.07
N THR A 272 23.87 -8.48 8.08
CA THR A 272 23.81 -9.80 7.49
C THR A 272 24.12 -9.76 5.99
N GLU A 273 24.25 -10.94 5.38
CA GLU A 273 24.41 -11.08 3.94
C GLU A 273 23.23 -10.46 3.17
N ASP A 274 23.50 -10.04 1.93
CA ASP A 274 22.46 -9.47 1.07
C ASP A 274 21.50 -10.54 0.56
N ARG A 275 20.28 -10.13 0.17
CA ARG A 275 19.27 -11.04 -0.35
C ARG A 275 19.27 -11.07 -1.88
N ILE A 276 18.91 -12.21 -2.45
CA ILE A 276 18.77 -12.41 -3.91
C ILE A 276 17.61 -11.55 -4.44
N GLY A 277 17.83 -10.87 -5.58
CA GLY A 277 16.80 -10.15 -6.31
C GLY A 277 16.34 -8.84 -5.64
N GLN A 278 17.19 -8.23 -4.81
CA GLN A 278 16.93 -6.91 -4.26
C GLN A 278 17.32 -5.83 -5.27
N ASP A 279 16.35 -5.00 -5.67
CA ASP A 279 16.63 -3.81 -6.45
C ASP A 279 17.45 -2.81 -5.63
N SER A 280 18.43 -2.20 -6.29
CA SER A 280 19.35 -1.25 -5.66
C SER A 280 18.69 0.08 -5.33
N ARG A 281 17.75 0.56 -6.18
CA ARG A 281 17.08 1.84 -5.98
C ARG A 281 15.69 1.87 -6.61
N TYR A 282 14.71 2.43 -5.85
CA TYR A 282 13.41 2.86 -6.36
C TYR A 282 13.29 4.37 -6.19
N TRP A 283 13.03 5.08 -7.29
CA TRP A 283 12.94 6.53 -7.30
C TRP A 283 11.90 7.00 -8.29
N LEU A 284 10.80 7.55 -7.81
CA LEU A 284 9.67 8.00 -8.62
C LEU A 284 9.71 9.51 -8.85
N ASP A 285 9.37 9.95 -10.06
CA ASP A 285 9.03 11.33 -10.37
C ASP A 285 7.52 11.53 -10.14
N SER A 286 7.15 12.40 -9.21
CA SER A 286 5.75 12.72 -8.89
C SER A 286 5.26 14.04 -9.52
N SER A 287 6.05 14.64 -10.41
CA SER A 287 5.74 15.95 -11.01
C SER A 287 4.40 15.99 -11.75
N LYS A 288 3.94 14.86 -12.28
CA LYS A 288 2.64 14.77 -12.96
C LYS A 288 1.48 15.00 -12.00
N ILE A 289 1.42 14.28 -10.88
CA ILE A 289 0.35 14.48 -9.90
C ILE A 289 0.46 15.83 -9.21
N GLU A 290 1.68 16.34 -8.99
CA GLU A 290 1.92 17.67 -8.44
C GLU A 290 1.33 18.75 -9.35
N SER A 291 1.62 18.71 -10.64
CA SER A 291 1.19 19.72 -11.60
C SER A 291 -0.29 19.62 -11.97
N GLN A 292 -0.84 18.40 -12.07
CA GLN A 292 -2.23 18.21 -12.52
C GLN A 292 -3.26 18.28 -11.40
N LEU A 293 -2.91 17.81 -10.20
CA LEU A 293 -3.84 17.66 -9.08
C LEU A 293 -3.42 18.44 -7.83
N GLY A 294 -2.34 19.22 -7.88
CA GLY A 294 -1.85 20.00 -6.73
C GLY A 294 -1.44 19.14 -5.54
N TRP A 295 -1.09 17.86 -5.78
CA TRP A 295 -0.58 17.01 -4.73
C TRP A 295 0.83 17.45 -4.31
N SER A 296 1.15 17.33 -3.03
CA SER A 296 2.52 17.47 -2.52
C SER A 296 2.65 16.61 -1.27
N GLN A 297 3.84 16.17 -0.94
CA GLN A 297 4.08 15.56 0.36
C GLN A 297 3.91 16.62 1.46
N LEU A 298 3.13 16.30 2.49
CA LEU A 298 2.88 17.18 3.64
C LEU A 298 3.48 16.66 4.94
N ILE A 299 3.61 15.33 5.07
CA ILE A 299 4.14 14.72 6.28
C ILE A 299 5.66 14.60 6.13
N GLU A 300 6.36 15.41 6.90
CA GLU A 300 7.82 15.35 6.96
C GLU A 300 8.28 14.03 7.59
N TRP A 301 9.43 13.53 7.13
CA TRP A 301 9.97 12.25 7.54
C TRP A 301 10.07 12.07 9.06
N ASP A 302 10.62 13.08 9.76
CA ASP A 302 10.80 13.03 11.21
C ASP A 302 9.47 13.08 11.97
N GLU A 303 8.46 13.77 11.44
CA GLU A 303 7.10 13.78 11.99
C GLU A 303 6.47 12.39 11.87
N GLY A 304 6.50 11.79 10.68
CA GLY A 304 5.97 10.46 10.47
C GLY A 304 6.66 9.38 11.29
N LEU A 305 7.99 9.47 11.48
CA LEU A 305 8.71 8.55 12.37
C LEU A 305 8.34 8.74 13.83
N LYS A 306 8.14 9.98 14.32
CA LYS A 306 7.65 10.22 15.68
C LYS A 306 6.28 9.56 15.92
N GLU A 307 5.36 9.66 14.97
CA GLU A 307 4.06 8.97 15.06
C GLU A 307 4.23 7.45 15.15
N MET A 308 5.12 6.88 14.32
CA MET A 308 5.42 5.44 14.34
C MET A 308 5.98 4.99 15.68
N VAL A 309 6.92 5.75 16.24
CA VAL A 309 7.52 5.47 17.55
C VAL A 309 6.50 5.59 18.66
N GLN A 310 5.67 6.62 18.65
CA GLN A 310 4.60 6.81 19.63
C GLN A 310 3.61 5.64 19.59
N TRP A 311 3.18 5.21 18.40
CA TRP A 311 2.35 4.01 18.22
C TRP A 311 3.03 2.78 18.83
N GLY A 312 4.30 2.52 18.52
CA GLY A 312 5.04 1.38 19.04
C GLY A 312 5.12 1.38 20.57
N ARG A 313 5.43 2.54 21.16
CA ARG A 313 5.50 2.71 22.64
C ARG A 313 4.15 2.51 23.30
N SER A 314 3.07 3.07 22.73
CA SER A 314 1.71 2.95 23.29
C SER A 314 1.21 1.52 23.28
N TYR A 315 1.69 0.69 22.37
CA TYR A 315 1.22 -0.69 22.19
C TYR A 315 2.31 -1.75 22.39
N THR A 316 3.37 -1.43 23.13
CA THR A 316 4.51 -2.34 23.34
C THR A 316 4.07 -3.71 23.86
N SER A 317 3.13 -3.76 24.80
CA SER A 317 2.65 -5.00 25.41
C SER A 317 1.92 -5.91 24.39
N GLN A 318 1.21 -5.32 23.44
CA GLN A 318 0.47 -6.05 22.39
C GLN A 318 1.39 -6.51 21.26
N ILE A 319 2.33 -5.65 20.83
CA ILE A 319 3.18 -5.95 19.69
C ILE A 319 4.38 -6.83 20.02
N LYS A 320 4.85 -6.88 21.28
CA LYS A 320 6.07 -7.62 21.63
C LYS A 320 6.04 -9.10 21.25
N ASN A 321 4.88 -9.72 21.31
CA ASN A 321 4.66 -11.13 20.96
C ASN A 321 4.05 -11.32 19.56
N TYR A 322 3.92 -10.24 18.78
CA TYR A 322 3.35 -10.33 17.44
C TYR A 322 4.38 -10.82 16.43
N PRO A 323 3.98 -11.62 15.40
CA PRO A 323 4.92 -12.11 14.40
C PRO A 323 5.67 -10.99 13.68
N THR A 324 6.99 -11.13 13.61
CA THR A 324 7.90 -10.20 12.90
C THR A 324 8.26 -10.71 11.49
N GLU A 325 7.83 -11.89 11.12
CA GLU A 325 8.01 -12.46 9.79
C GLU A 325 6.72 -12.34 8.98
N TYR A 326 6.88 -12.22 7.66
CA TYR A 326 5.73 -12.25 6.76
C TYR A 326 5.12 -13.65 6.72
N VAL A 327 3.83 -13.75 6.99
CA VAL A 327 3.06 -14.98 6.87
C VAL A 327 2.22 -14.88 5.60
N MET A 328 2.57 -15.70 4.59
CA MET A 328 1.70 -15.85 3.41
C MET A 328 0.42 -16.55 3.85
N ARG A 329 -0.70 -15.86 3.68
CA ARG A 329 -2.02 -16.41 4.02
C ARG A 329 -2.71 -16.84 2.72
N GLY A 330 -3.38 -17.99 2.76
CA GLY A 330 -4.17 -18.53 1.66
C GLY A 330 -5.40 -17.71 1.38
#